data_30d2ee46fdc0b5491c13638efe84fffc
#
_entry.id   30d2ee46fdc0b5491c13638efe84fffc
#
_cell.length_a   1.000
_cell.length_b   1.000
_cell.length_c   1.000
_cell.angle_alpha   90.00
_cell.angle_beta   90.00
_cell.angle_gamma   90.00
#
_symmetry.space_group_name_H-M   'P 1'
#
loop_
_entity.id
_entity.type
_entity.pdbx_description
1 polymer ?
#
loop_
_entity_poly.entity_id
_entity_poly.type
_entity_poly.pdbx_seq_one_letter_code
_entity_poly.pdbx_strand_id
1 'polypeptide(L)'
;MKLRPILSKAPAGGQWRKRKLVAIAAGVAILLYGPASAPAKPVATPSDDAPVVGLSYATLRRAPVNARVGPGEDYKALWTFQAHGVPLQVVEGSGDWRRVCDPEGGLAWVRARALDSRRTVMRIALSDLPMRRAPSTDAKVTAVLAARATAQLLTCRAGWCRISVDHASGWVRADEVWGAGDGPQCKGG
;
A
#
# COMPACT_ATOMS: atom_id res chain seq x y z
N MET A 1 41.31 -5.84 0.22
CA MET A 1 40.41 -4.83 -0.36
C MET A 1 39.09 -4.91 0.42
N LYS A 2 38.89 -3.99 1.39
CA LYS A 2 37.71 -3.99 2.27
C LYS A 2 36.54 -3.37 1.52
N LEU A 3 35.60 -4.19 1.10
CA LEU A 3 34.31 -3.72 0.57
C LEU A 3 33.53 -3.14 1.75
N ARG A 4 33.31 -1.84 1.74
CA ARG A 4 32.36 -1.20 2.65
C ARG A 4 30.95 -1.64 2.25
N PRO A 5 30.08 -2.05 3.19
CA PRO A 5 28.67 -2.24 2.88
C PRO A 5 28.10 -0.89 2.49
N ILE A 6 27.49 -0.82 1.30
CA ILE A 6 26.69 0.33 0.89
C ILE A 6 25.42 0.24 1.74
N LEU A 7 25.39 0.94 2.86
CA LEU A 7 24.17 1.23 3.57
C LEU A 7 23.38 2.20 2.69
N SER A 8 22.42 1.69 1.96
CA SER A 8 21.36 2.51 1.42
C SER A 8 20.61 3.10 2.61
N LYS A 9 20.98 4.33 2.98
CA LYS A 9 20.26 5.11 3.97
C LYS A 9 18.93 5.46 3.32
N ALA A 10 17.87 4.80 3.70
CA ALA A 10 16.53 5.25 3.36
C ALA A 10 16.43 6.74 3.66
N PRO A 11 15.79 7.55 2.81
CA PRO A 11 15.63 8.96 3.11
C PRO A 11 15.00 9.07 4.49
N ALA A 12 15.71 9.73 5.38
CA ALA A 12 15.29 9.93 6.75
C ALA A 12 13.91 10.60 6.73
N GLY A 13 12.91 9.93 7.23
CA GLY A 13 11.62 10.55 7.49
C GLY A 13 10.43 10.09 6.66
N GLY A 14 10.54 9.10 5.77
CA GLY A 14 9.38 8.48 5.15
C GLY A 14 8.61 7.58 6.11
N GLN A 15 8.24 8.09 7.26
CA GLN A 15 7.26 7.42 8.10
C GLN A 15 5.91 7.51 7.38
N TRP A 16 5.55 6.48 6.63
CA TRP A 16 4.20 6.34 6.12
C TRP A 16 3.26 5.94 7.27
N ARG A 17 3.11 6.91 8.20
CA ARG A 17 2.14 6.82 9.27
C ARG A 17 0.76 7.11 8.69
N LYS A 18 -0.13 6.15 8.82
CA LYS A 18 -1.57 6.41 8.72
C LYS A 18 -1.91 7.40 9.84
N ARG A 19 -2.06 8.66 9.51
CA ARG A 19 -2.65 9.61 10.46
C ARG A 19 -4.15 9.34 10.48
N LYS A 20 -4.62 8.67 11.51
CA LYS A 20 -6.04 8.62 11.83
C LYS A 20 -6.45 10.03 12.20
N LEU A 21 -7.45 10.57 11.49
CA LEU A 21 -8.03 11.86 11.86
C LEU A 21 -8.80 11.63 13.17
N VAL A 22 -8.25 12.09 14.28
CA VAL A 22 -8.95 12.13 15.55
C VAL A 22 -9.86 13.34 15.49
N ALA A 23 -11.16 13.12 15.36
CA ALA A 23 -12.14 14.18 15.49
C ALA A 23 -12.22 14.60 16.96
N ILE A 24 -11.76 15.80 17.27
CA ILE A 24 -11.96 16.41 18.60
C ILE A 24 -13.41 16.85 18.65
N ALA A 25 -14.20 16.17 19.47
CA ALA A 25 -15.56 16.59 19.78
C ALA A 25 -15.51 17.76 20.76
N ALA A 26 -15.71 18.96 20.29
CA ALA A 26 -16.06 20.10 21.14
C ALA A 26 -17.56 20.03 21.44
N GLY A 27 -17.91 19.86 22.72
CA GLY A 27 -19.27 19.83 23.17
C GLY A 27 -19.93 21.24 23.06
N VAL A 28 -21.08 21.29 22.42
CA VAL A 28 -21.97 22.42 22.45
C VAL A 28 -23.39 21.96 22.78
N ALA A 29 -24.00 22.66 23.68
CA ALA A 29 -25.26 22.41 24.36
C ALA A 29 -26.44 22.17 23.40
N ILE A 30 -27.32 21.27 23.85
CA ILE A 30 -28.54 20.81 23.22
C ILE A 30 -29.61 21.91 23.35
N LEU A 31 -30.12 22.40 22.21
CA LEU A 31 -31.47 22.97 22.12
C LEU A 31 -32.33 21.97 21.36
N LEU A 32 -33.41 21.54 22.04
CA LEU A 32 -34.42 20.63 21.56
C LEU A 32 -35.22 21.23 20.39
N TYR A 33 -34.86 20.87 19.17
CA TYR A 33 -35.72 20.92 17.99
C TYR A 33 -36.01 19.51 17.52
N GLY A 34 -37.29 19.16 17.41
CA GLY A 34 -37.75 17.86 17.01
C GLY A 34 -37.23 17.45 15.61
N PRO A 35 -37.11 16.14 15.36
CA PRO A 35 -36.52 15.64 14.10
C PRO A 35 -37.57 15.78 12.98
N ALA A 36 -37.33 16.66 12.04
CA ALA A 36 -37.86 16.48 10.68
C ALA A 36 -37.12 15.31 10.05
N SER A 37 -37.79 14.17 9.92
CA SER A 37 -37.23 12.99 9.21
C SER A 37 -37.02 13.34 7.74
N ALA A 38 -35.80 13.69 7.39
CA ALA A 38 -35.39 13.75 6.00
C ALA A 38 -35.39 12.30 5.45
N PRO A 39 -35.91 12.07 4.21
CA PRO A 39 -35.86 10.73 3.61
C PRO A 39 -34.41 10.30 3.48
N ALA A 40 -34.07 9.16 4.08
CA ALA A 40 -32.79 8.53 3.92
C ALA A 40 -32.57 8.25 2.44
N LYS A 41 -31.49 8.82 1.86
CA LYS A 41 -31.05 8.41 0.52
C LYS A 41 -30.82 6.89 0.56
N PRO A 42 -31.35 6.14 -0.44
CA PRO A 42 -31.11 4.71 -0.48
C PRO A 42 -29.60 4.47 -0.46
N VAL A 43 -29.16 3.68 0.50
CA VAL A 43 -27.83 3.11 0.50
C VAL A 43 -27.80 2.21 -0.73
N ALA A 44 -26.99 2.59 -1.73
CA ALA A 44 -26.79 1.76 -2.90
C ALA A 44 -26.23 0.42 -2.39
N THR A 45 -27.06 -0.62 -2.50
CA THR A 45 -26.59 -2.00 -2.39
C THR A 45 -25.47 -2.20 -3.40
N PRO A 46 -24.34 -2.83 -3.04
CA PRO A 46 -23.31 -3.19 -4.01
C PRO A 46 -24.00 -4.02 -5.09
N SER A 47 -23.98 -3.52 -6.32
CA SER A 47 -24.46 -4.28 -7.47
C SER A 47 -23.50 -5.46 -7.64
N ASP A 48 -24.00 -6.69 -7.66
CA ASP A 48 -23.24 -7.92 -7.92
C ASP A 48 -22.62 -7.97 -9.34
N ASP A 49 -22.83 -6.94 -10.14
CA ASP A 49 -22.31 -6.75 -11.49
C ASP A 49 -21.05 -5.87 -11.59
N ALA A 50 -20.39 -5.59 -10.49
CA ALA A 50 -19.08 -4.94 -10.59
C ALA A 50 -18.11 -5.92 -11.26
N PRO A 51 -17.46 -5.56 -12.41
CA PRO A 51 -16.51 -6.44 -13.03
C PRO A 51 -15.45 -6.76 -12.00
N VAL A 52 -15.28 -8.05 -11.67
CA VAL A 52 -14.18 -8.53 -10.82
C VAL A 52 -12.91 -8.16 -11.57
N VAL A 53 -12.36 -7.01 -11.25
CA VAL A 53 -11.02 -6.65 -11.71
C VAL A 53 -10.12 -7.71 -11.12
N GLY A 54 -9.58 -8.57 -11.98
CA GLY A 54 -8.65 -9.62 -11.55
C GLY A 54 -7.61 -8.99 -10.63
N LEU A 55 -7.30 -9.66 -9.53
CA LEU A 55 -6.35 -9.17 -8.52
C LEU A 55 -5.12 -8.59 -9.21
N SER A 56 -4.91 -7.31 -9.09
CA SER A 56 -3.79 -6.62 -9.70
C SER A 56 -3.04 -5.81 -8.65
N TYR A 57 -1.75 -5.64 -8.88
CA TYR A 57 -0.91 -4.81 -8.02
C TYR A 57 -0.62 -3.49 -8.69
N ALA A 58 -0.62 -2.44 -7.91
CA ALA A 58 -0.26 -1.10 -8.32
C ALA A 58 0.67 -0.46 -7.29
N THR A 59 1.29 0.62 -7.67
CA THR A 59 2.16 1.40 -6.79
C THR A 59 1.59 2.79 -6.62
N LEU A 60 1.60 3.32 -5.42
CA LEU A 60 1.21 4.69 -5.17
C LEU A 60 2.23 5.65 -5.82
N ARG A 61 1.82 6.33 -6.89
CA ARG A 61 2.70 7.15 -7.72
C ARG A 61 3.15 8.44 -7.04
N ARG A 62 2.32 8.99 -6.16
CA ARG A 62 2.55 10.27 -5.47
C ARG A 62 2.01 10.24 -4.04
N ALA A 63 2.38 11.23 -3.27
CA ALA A 63 1.85 11.52 -1.95
C ALA A 63 1.75 13.06 -1.80
N PRO A 64 0.83 13.57 -0.96
CA PRO A 64 -0.14 12.81 -0.15
C PRO A 64 -1.34 12.34 -0.97
N VAL A 65 -1.95 11.21 -0.57
CA VAL A 65 -3.17 10.66 -1.18
C VAL A 65 -4.16 10.24 -0.10
N ASN A 66 -5.38 10.78 -0.17
CA ASN A 66 -6.46 10.39 0.73
C ASN A 66 -7.03 9.02 0.33
N ALA A 67 -7.14 8.14 1.30
CA ALA A 67 -7.83 6.87 1.24
C ALA A 67 -9.21 7.01 1.89
N ARG A 68 -10.28 6.69 1.15
CA ARG A 68 -11.65 7.01 1.52
C ARG A 68 -12.51 5.77 1.74
N VAL A 69 -13.65 5.94 2.41
CA VAL A 69 -14.61 4.85 2.64
C VAL A 69 -15.36 4.42 1.37
N GLY A 70 -15.40 5.26 0.35
CA GLY A 70 -16.15 5.02 -0.89
C GLY A 70 -15.52 5.70 -2.11
N PRO A 71 -16.05 5.37 -3.33
CA PRO A 71 -15.50 5.82 -4.61
C PRO A 71 -15.99 7.24 -4.98
N GLY A 72 -15.57 8.26 -4.25
CA GLY A 72 -15.95 9.67 -4.51
C GLY A 72 -15.22 10.63 -3.60
N GLU A 73 -15.15 11.91 -4.03
CA GLU A 73 -14.54 12.97 -3.21
C GLU A 73 -15.37 13.31 -1.96
N ASP A 74 -16.68 13.10 -2.01
CA ASP A 74 -17.59 13.36 -0.92
C ASP A 74 -17.51 12.33 0.20
N TYR A 75 -16.89 11.18 -0.08
CA TYR A 75 -16.69 10.17 0.93
C TYR A 75 -15.60 10.56 1.92
N LYS A 76 -15.84 10.25 3.20
CA LYS A 76 -14.91 10.52 4.29
C LYS A 76 -13.55 9.88 4.06
N ALA A 77 -12.48 10.63 4.27
CA ALA A 77 -11.13 10.08 4.32
C ALA A 77 -10.94 9.28 5.62
N LEU A 78 -10.45 8.05 5.46
CA LEU A 78 -10.08 7.17 6.57
C LEU A 78 -8.66 7.47 7.06
N TRP A 79 -7.73 7.63 6.11
CA TRP A 79 -6.34 8.01 6.34
C TRP A 79 -5.76 8.67 5.09
N THR A 80 -4.56 9.17 5.22
CA THR A 80 -3.80 9.73 4.11
C THR A 80 -2.47 9.00 3.99
N PHE A 81 -2.17 8.50 2.80
CA PHE A 81 -0.84 8.00 2.46
C PHE A 81 0.13 9.17 2.35
N GLN A 82 1.23 9.12 3.10
CA GLN A 82 2.23 10.19 3.16
C GLN A 82 3.49 9.90 2.34
N ALA A 83 3.60 8.70 1.74
CA ALA A 83 4.75 8.30 0.95
C ALA A 83 4.32 7.75 -0.41
N HIS A 84 5.09 8.06 -1.45
CA HIS A 84 4.99 7.40 -2.75
C HIS A 84 5.69 6.01 -2.70
N GLY A 85 5.48 5.21 -3.73
CA GLY A 85 6.14 3.91 -3.85
C GLY A 85 5.50 2.79 -3.00
N VAL A 86 4.44 3.08 -2.26
CA VAL A 86 3.71 2.08 -1.47
C VAL A 86 3.06 1.07 -2.42
N PRO A 87 3.35 -0.24 -2.28
CA PRO A 87 2.64 -1.27 -3.04
C PRO A 87 1.20 -1.39 -2.55
N LEU A 88 0.28 -1.53 -3.48
CA LEU A 88 -1.15 -1.67 -3.20
C LEU A 88 -1.72 -2.81 -4.03
N GLN A 89 -2.61 -3.61 -3.46
CA GLN A 89 -3.38 -4.58 -4.20
C GLN A 89 -4.73 -3.97 -4.57
N VAL A 90 -5.04 -3.91 -5.85
CA VAL A 90 -6.34 -3.45 -6.35
C VAL A 90 -7.31 -4.63 -6.27
N VAL A 91 -8.38 -4.47 -5.51
CA VAL A 91 -9.39 -5.51 -5.28
C VAL A 91 -10.71 -5.21 -5.96
N GLU A 92 -10.96 -3.93 -6.31
CA GLU A 92 -12.22 -3.49 -6.92
C GLU A 92 -12.00 -2.21 -7.72
N GLY A 93 -12.84 -1.94 -8.72
CA GLY A 93 -12.83 -0.71 -9.51
C GLY A 93 -14.23 -0.12 -9.67
N SER A 94 -14.34 1.20 -9.58
CA SER A 94 -15.57 1.96 -9.83
C SER A 94 -15.21 3.28 -10.50
N GLY A 95 -15.45 3.41 -11.78
CA GLY A 95 -15.05 4.58 -12.58
C GLY A 95 -13.57 4.93 -12.37
N ASP A 96 -13.31 6.17 -11.95
CA ASP A 96 -11.95 6.68 -11.67
C ASP A 96 -11.40 6.25 -10.30
N TRP A 97 -12.07 5.35 -9.59
CA TRP A 97 -11.68 4.92 -8.27
C TRP A 97 -11.25 3.46 -8.26
N ARG A 98 -10.31 3.15 -7.39
CA ARG A 98 -9.85 1.78 -7.12
C ARG A 98 -9.92 1.53 -5.63
N ARG A 99 -10.58 0.45 -5.25
CA ARG A 99 -10.50 -0.06 -3.89
C ARG A 99 -9.19 -0.82 -3.76
N VAL A 100 -8.39 -0.39 -2.83
CA VAL A 100 -7.06 -0.94 -2.65
C VAL A 100 -6.88 -1.46 -1.24
N CYS A 101 -6.08 -2.50 -1.13
CA CYS A 101 -5.57 -2.99 0.12
C CYS A 101 -4.09 -2.61 0.25
N ASP A 102 -3.69 -2.18 1.42
CA ASP A 102 -2.32 -1.81 1.73
C ASP A 102 -1.59 -2.91 2.52
N PRO A 103 -0.25 -2.82 2.67
CA PRO A 103 0.54 -3.80 3.41
C PRO A 103 0.17 -3.97 4.89
N GLU A 104 -0.61 -3.05 5.47
CA GLU A 104 -1.12 -3.15 6.85
C GLU A 104 -2.53 -3.78 6.91
N GLY A 105 -3.07 -4.19 5.75
CA GLY A 105 -4.39 -4.79 5.62
C GLY A 105 -5.54 -3.78 5.58
N GLY A 106 -5.25 -2.49 5.46
CA GLY A 106 -6.25 -1.46 5.33
C GLY A 106 -6.91 -1.46 3.95
N LEU A 107 -8.24 -1.47 3.89
CA LEU A 107 -9.04 -1.37 2.68
C LEU A 107 -9.63 0.02 2.53
N ALA A 108 -9.42 0.67 1.38
CA ALA A 108 -9.98 1.99 1.08
C ALA A 108 -9.99 2.30 -0.41
N TRP A 109 -10.71 3.34 -0.79
CA TRP A 109 -10.78 3.83 -2.14
C TRP A 109 -9.78 4.97 -2.38
N VAL A 110 -9.04 4.88 -3.48
CA VAL A 110 -8.13 5.92 -3.96
C VAL A 110 -8.43 6.23 -5.43
N ARG A 111 -8.07 7.42 -5.87
CA ARG A 111 -8.16 7.78 -7.30
C ARG A 111 -7.23 6.92 -8.14
N ALA A 112 -7.72 6.37 -9.26
CA ALA A 112 -6.91 5.56 -10.19
C ALA A 112 -5.67 6.31 -10.68
N ARG A 113 -5.78 7.62 -10.93
CA ARG A 113 -4.67 8.48 -11.34
C ARG A 113 -3.54 8.62 -10.29
N ALA A 114 -3.79 8.22 -9.05
CA ALA A 114 -2.78 8.19 -8.00
C ALA A 114 -1.94 6.92 -8.03
N LEU A 115 -2.31 5.96 -8.86
CA LEU A 115 -1.66 4.67 -9.01
C LEU A 115 -0.77 4.64 -10.25
N ASP A 116 0.23 3.77 -10.21
CA ASP A 116 1.15 3.43 -11.28
C ASP A 116 1.15 1.91 -11.46
N SER A 117 1.23 1.44 -12.69
CA SER A 117 1.29 0.01 -13.01
C SER A 117 2.63 -0.66 -12.67
N ARG A 118 3.67 0.13 -12.41
CA ARG A 118 4.94 -0.41 -11.91
C ARG A 118 4.71 -1.13 -10.59
N ARG A 119 5.30 -2.32 -10.46
CA ARG A 119 5.20 -3.09 -9.22
C ARG A 119 6.33 -2.73 -8.26
N THR A 120 5.94 -2.44 -7.04
CA THR A 120 6.86 -2.32 -5.91
C THR A 120 6.54 -3.41 -4.89
N VAL A 121 7.50 -3.68 -4.03
CA VAL A 121 7.37 -4.56 -2.86
C VAL A 121 7.78 -3.80 -1.63
N MET A 122 7.35 -4.27 -0.46
CA MET A 122 7.68 -3.67 0.81
C MET A 122 8.14 -4.71 1.82
N ARG A 123 9.21 -4.41 2.53
CA ARG A 123 9.58 -5.13 3.74
C ARG A 123 8.68 -4.70 4.90
N ILE A 124 7.71 -5.54 5.29
CA ILE A 124 6.80 -5.23 6.42
C ILE A 124 7.44 -5.52 7.79
N ALA A 125 8.36 -6.44 7.89
CA ALA A 125 9.07 -6.72 9.13
C ALA A 125 9.91 -5.53 9.60
N LEU A 126 10.14 -5.46 10.92
CA LEU A 126 10.94 -4.40 11.55
C LEU A 126 12.46 -4.68 11.50
N SER A 127 12.88 -5.74 10.80
CA SER A 127 14.26 -6.10 10.57
C SER A 127 14.64 -5.88 9.12
N ASP A 128 15.88 -5.50 8.90
CA ASP A 128 16.46 -5.35 7.58
C ASP A 128 16.49 -6.69 6.83
N LEU A 129 16.42 -6.64 5.51
CA LEU A 129 16.37 -7.80 4.64
C LEU A 129 17.62 -7.84 3.74
N PRO A 130 18.48 -8.89 3.85
CA PRO A 130 19.63 -9.03 2.98
C PRO A 130 19.23 -9.33 1.55
N MET A 131 19.73 -8.52 0.62
CA MET A 131 19.60 -8.70 -0.82
C MET A 131 20.80 -9.48 -1.34
N ARG A 132 20.55 -10.58 -2.03
CA ARG A 132 21.59 -11.55 -2.43
C ARG A 132 21.91 -11.45 -3.91
N ARG A 133 23.12 -11.87 -4.28
CA ARG A 133 23.59 -11.86 -5.66
C ARG A 133 22.83 -12.87 -6.56
N ALA A 134 22.38 -13.97 -5.98
CA ALA A 134 21.66 -15.05 -6.67
C ALA A 134 20.48 -15.53 -5.81
N PRO A 135 19.47 -16.22 -6.39
CA PRO A 135 18.31 -16.75 -5.69
C PRO A 135 18.67 -18.00 -4.87
N SER A 136 19.50 -17.82 -3.85
CA SER A 136 19.96 -18.86 -2.93
C SER A 136 20.29 -18.26 -1.58
N THR A 137 20.03 -19.01 -0.51
CA THR A 137 20.36 -18.63 0.88
C THR A 137 21.86 -18.50 1.11
N ASP A 138 22.68 -19.24 0.34
CA ASP A 138 24.13 -19.26 0.46
C ASP A 138 24.81 -18.18 -0.40
N ALA A 139 24.02 -17.53 -1.27
CA ALA A 139 24.55 -16.50 -2.14
C ALA A 139 24.98 -15.27 -1.34
N LYS A 140 26.09 -14.67 -1.76
CA LYS A 140 26.67 -13.47 -1.14
C LYS A 140 25.65 -12.33 -1.05
N VAL A 141 25.55 -11.70 0.11
CA VAL A 141 24.77 -10.48 0.31
C VAL A 141 25.48 -9.31 -0.39
N THR A 142 24.76 -8.59 -1.25
CA THR A 142 25.29 -7.45 -2.02
C THR A 142 24.73 -6.10 -1.56
N ALA A 143 23.54 -6.11 -0.96
CA ALA A 143 22.89 -4.92 -0.43
C ALA A 143 21.90 -5.34 0.68
N VAL A 144 21.27 -4.37 1.29
CA VAL A 144 20.26 -4.57 2.33
C VAL A 144 19.08 -3.68 2.05
N LEU A 145 17.88 -4.26 2.08
CA LEU A 145 16.63 -3.51 2.09
C LEU A 145 16.27 -3.22 3.55
N ALA A 146 16.21 -1.95 3.89
CA ALA A 146 15.91 -1.54 5.25
C ALA A 146 14.49 -1.99 5.68
N ALA A 147 14.31 -2.15 6.98
CA ALA A 147 13.00 -2.39 7.58
C ALA A 147 11.99 -1.34 7.11
N ARG A 148 10.80 -1.77 6.74
CA ARG A 148 9.70 -0.91 6.27
C ARG A 148 9.98 -0.15 4.96
N ALA A 149 11.07 -0.44 4.26
CA ALA A 149 11.40 0.18 2.99
C ALA A 149 10.67 -0.49 1.82
N THR A 150 10.49 0.28 0.75
CA THR A 150 9.96 -0.19 -0.54
C THR A 150 11.08 -0.36 -1.56
N ALA A 151 10.89 -1.29 -2.49
CA ALA A 151 11.80 -1.52 -3.60
C ALA A 151 11.00 -1.80 -4.87
N GLN A 152 11.56 -1.51 -6.03
CA GLN A 152 10.96 -1.90 -7.30
C GLN A 152 11.08 -3.41 -7.48
N LEU A 153 9.98 -4.06 -7.87
CA LEU A 153 9.97 -5.46 -8.26
C LEU A 153 10.39 -5.60 -9.73
N LEU A 154 11.44 -6.36 -9.99
CA LEU A 154 11.93 -6.59 -11.35
C LEU A 154 11.40 -7.90 -11.92
N THR A 155 11.55 -9.01 -11.19
CA THR A 155 11.10 -10.35 -11.60
C THR A 155 11.03 -11.28 -10.40
N CYS A 156 10.16 -12.29 -10.49
CA CYS A 156 10.12 -13.38 -9.50
C CYS A 156 10.23 -14.73 -10.20
N ARG A 157 10.91 -15.68 -9.55
CA ARG A 157 11.01 -17.09 -9.99
C ARG A 157 11.32 -17.99 -8.81
N ALA A 158 10.72 -19.17 -8.79
CA ALA A 158 10.99 -20.22 -7.79
C ALA A 158 11.05 -19.71 -6.33
N GLY A 159 10.09 -18.82 -5.94
CA GLY A 159 10.03 -18.30 -4.58
C GLY A 159 11.03 -17.19 -4.24
N TRP A 160 11.79 -16.73 -5.23
CA TRP A 160 12.71 -15.60 -5.11
C TRP A 160 12.31 -14.46 -6.02
N CYS A 161 12.47 -13.23 -5.54
CA CYS A 161 12.22 -12.02 -6.32
C CYS A 161 13.48 -11.17 -6.40
N ARG A 162 13.80 -10.72 -7.61
CA ARG A 162 14.81 -9.71 -7.84
C ARG A 162 14.18 -8.34 -7.67
N ILE A 163 14.74 -7.57 -6.77
CA ILE A 163 14.27 -6.22 -6.44
C ILE A 163 15.38 -5.20 -6.67
N SER A 164 14.99 -3.95 -6.84
CA SER A 164 15.92 -2.82 -6.96
C SER A 164 15.50 -1.68 -6.05
N VAL A 165 16.47 -1.12 -5.35
CA VAL A 165 16.31 0.08 -4.51
C VAL A 165 17.51 0.99 -4.75
N ASP A 166 17.25 2.27 -5.02
CA ASP A 166 18.26 3.23 -5.45
C ASP A 166 19.07 2.68 -6.66
N HIS A 167 20.35 2.45 -6.49
CA HIS A 167 21.24 1.91 -7.54
C HIS A 167 21.66 0.45 -7.27
N ALA A 168 21.10 -0.18 -6.23
CA ALA A 168 21.38 -1.56 -5.86
C ALA A 168 20.28 -2.50 -6.33
N SER A 169 20.65 -3.71 -6.74
CA SER A 169 19.69 -4.78 -7.00
C SER A 169 20.15 -6.10 -6.40
N GLY A 170 19.20 -6.94 -6.03
CA GLY A 170 19.50 -8.25 -5.46
C GLY A 170 18.25 -9.12 -5.36
N TRP A 171 18.47 -10.36 -4.96
CA TRP A 171 17.45 -11.38 -4.78
C TRP A 171 17.06 -11.46 -3.30
N VAL A 172 15.76 -11.51 -3.05
CA VAL A 172 15.13 -11.73 -1.75
C VAL A 172 14.11 -12.85 -1.87
N ARG A 173 13.73 -13.47 -0.78
CA ARG A 173 12.62 -14.43 -0.80
C ARG A 173 11.29 -13.67 -0.98
N ALA A 174 10.39 -14.26 -1.78
CA ALA A 174 9.09 -13.65 -2.08
C ALA A 174 8.21 -13.51 -0.83
N ASP A 175 8.32 -14.45 0.11
CA ASP A 175 7.57 -14.48 1.37
C ASP A 175 8.07 -13.44 2.41
N GLU A 176 9.22 -12.82 2.19
CA GLU A 176 9.78 -11.80 3.07
C GLU A 176 9.36 -10.36 2.71
N VAL A 177 8.68 -10.19 1.56
CA VAL A 177 8.21 -8.88 1.09
C VAL A 177 6.75 -8.94 0.65
N TRP A 178 6.00 -7.91 0.99
CA TRP A 178 4.64 -7.75 0.54
C TRP A 178 4.61 -7.21 -0.90
N GLY A 179 3.67 -7.68 -1.72
CA GLY A 179 3.54 -7.26 -3.13
C GLY A 179 4.28 -8.14 -4.13
N ALA A 180 5.00 -9.16 -3.67
CA ALA A 180 5.77 -10.07 -4.54
C ALA A 180 4.93 -11.18 -5.17
N GLY A 181 3.88 -11.64 -4.49
CA GLY A 181 3.02 -12.72 -4.98
C GLY A 181 2.02 -12.27 -6.04
N ASP A 182 1.44 -13.23 -6.75
CA ASP A 182 0.35 -13.00 -7.71
C ASP A 182 -1.03 -13.29 -7.10
N GLY A 183 -1.07 -13.89 -5.93
CA GLY A 183 -2.29 -14.20 -5.17
C GLY A 183 -2.74 -13.06 -4.24
N PRO A 184 -3.95 -13.21 -3.66
CA PRO A 184 -4.47 -12.23 -2.72
C PRO A 184 -3.60 -12.17 -1.48
N GLN A 185 -3.10 -10.98 -1.15
CA GLN A 185 -2.38 -10.72 0.10
C GLN A 185 -3.26 -10.02 1.13
N CYS A 186 -4.39 -9.52 0.68
CA CYS A 186 -5.42 -8.99 1.54
C CYS A 186 -6.33 -10.11 1.99
N LYS A 187 -6.43 -10.32 3.28
CA LYS A 187 -7.51 -11.13 3.83
C LYS A 187 -8.79 -10.38 3.53
N GLY A 188 -9.66 -10.98 2.73
CA GLY A 188 -10.92 -10.37 2.30
C GLY A 188 -11.65 -9.76 3.49
N GLY A 189 -12.15 -8.53 3.30
CA GLY A 189 -13.12 -7.95 4.18
C GLY A 189 -14.47 -8.56 3.92
#